data_08cd9a1b9f489c5076401f349ef34c7b
#
_entry.id   08cd9a1b9f489c5076401f349ef34c7b
#
_cell.length_a   1.000
_cell.length_b   1.000
_cell.length_c   1.000
_cell.angle_alpha   90.00
_cell.angle_beta   90.00
_cell.angle_gamma   90.00
#
_symmetry.space_group_name_H-M   'P 1'
#
loop_
_entity.id
_entity.type
_entity.pdbx_description
1 polymer ?
#
loop_
_entity_poly.entity_id
_entity_poly.type
_entity_poly.pdbx_seq_one_letter_code
_entity_poly.pdbx_strand_id
1 'polypeptide(L)'
;MLRKIYFVLVALGIAASGALLTTHALAQEGSKVADAAMFKDFGEKAGLIKIMDDFMIGLLKDSRTKPFFENVDQQRVKEQLVDQICEILKGPCEYKGGKMTPIHKELGLNREHFNALVEQLQFAMDKNNVPFSSQNKLLAVLAPMHRNIVTK
;
A
#
# COMPACT_ATOMS: atom_id res chain seq x y z
N MET A 1 -30.67 -9.35 -84.15
CA MET A 1 -30.20 -8.10 -83.56
C MET A 1 -29.40 -8.42 -82.32
N LEU A 2 -28.07 -8.48 -82.39
CA LEU A 2 -27.17 -8.87 -81.33
C LEU A 2 -26.75 -7.63 -80.57
N ARG A 3 -27.08 -7.59 -79.26
CA ARG A 3 -26.51 -6.60 -78.31
C ARG A 3 -25.38 -7.28 -77.54
N LYS A 4 -24.18 -6.83 -77.81
CA LYS A 4 -22.97 -7.22 -77.11
C LYS A 4 -23.00 -6.65 -75.68
N ILE A 5 -22.97 -7.52 -74.67
CA ILE A 5 -22.83 -7.15 -73.26
C ILE A 5 -21.34 -7.25 -72.92
N TYR A 6 -20.72 -6.09 -72.65
CA TYR A 6 -19.36 -6.03 -72.14
C TYR A 6 -19.35 -6.33 -70.66
N PHE A 7 -18.70 -7.43 -70.27
CA PHE A 7 -18.36 -7.70 -68.88
C PHE A 7 -17.19 -6.83 -68.46
N VAL A 8 -17.43 -5.86 -67.60
CA VAL A 8 -16.37 -5.14 -66.91
C VAL A 8 -16.04 -5.92 -65.65
N LEU A 9 -14.84 -6.53 -65.63
CA LEU A 9 -14.30 -7.15 -64.41
C LEU A 9 -13.77 -6.02 -63.50
N VAL A 10 -14.56 -5.71 -62.46
CA VAL A 10 -14.05 -4.88 -61.34
C VAL A 10 -13.32 -5.78 -60.39
N ALA A 11 -12.00 -5.73 -60.41
CA ALA A 11 -11.19 -6.37 -59.38
C ALA A 11 -11.33 -5.59 -58.07
N LEU A 12 -12.12 -6.14 -57.12
CA LEU A 12 -12.14 -5.65 -55.76
C LEU A 12 -10.84 -6.08 -55.07
N GLY A 13 -9.93 -5.13 -54.91
CA GLY A 13 -8.81 -5.26 -54.01
C GLY A 13 -9.29 -5.24 -52.56
N ILE A 14 -9.25 -6.39 -51.93
CA ILE A 14 -9.49 -6.50 -50.47
C ILE A 14 -8.22 -5.99 -49.79
N ALA A 15 -8.23 -4.72 -49.41
CA ALA A 15 -7.24 -4.20 -48.47
C ALA A 15 -7.54 -4.79 -47.10
N ALA A 16 -6.76 -5.80 -46.71
CA ALA A 16 -6.79 -6.32 -45.35
C ALA A 16 -6.19 -5.24 -44.42
N SER A 17 -7.05 -4.38 -43.92
CA SER A 17 -6.70 -3.48 -42.84
C SER A 17 -6.53 -4.35 -41.57
N GLY A 18 -5.28 -4.75 -41.30
CA GLY A 18 -4.87 -5.33 -40.06
C GLY A 18 -5.13 -4.32 -38.94
N ALA A 19 -6.26 -4.46 -38.24
CA ALA A 19 -6.48 -3.81 -36.97
C ALA A 19 -5.43 -4.38 -36.01
N LEU A 20 -4.34 -3.65 -35.84
CA LEU A 20 -3.44 -3.82 -34.71
C LEU A 20 -4.30 -3.55 -33.47
N LEU A 21 -4.83 -4.63 -32.88
CA LEU A 21 -5.29 -4.63 -31.50
C LEU A 21 -4.06 -4.29 -30.65
N THR A 22 -3.84 -3.00 -30.43
CA THR A 22 -3.01 -2.56 -29.33
C THR A 22 -3.69 -3.03 -28.08
N THR A 23 -3.33 -4.22 -27.60
CA THR A 23 -3.56 -4.61 -26.23
C THR A 23 -2.85 -3.56 -25.40
N HIS A 24 -3.57 -2.52 -25.01
CA HIS A 24 -3.16 -1.69 -23.91
C HIS A 24 -3.07 -2.65 -22.73
N ALA A 25 -1.86 -3.12 -22.50
CA ALA A 25 -1.51 -3.73 -21.27
C ALA A 25 -1.99 -2.74 -20.20
N LEU A 26 -3.02 -3.14 -19.44
CA LEU A 26 -3.34 -2.55 -18.16
C LEU A 26 -2.21 -2.96 -17.20
N ALA A 27 -0.97 -2.64 -17.65
CA ALA A 27 0.21 -2.81 -16.87
C ALA A 27 0.16 -1.74 -15.79
N GLN A 28 -0.26 -2.20 -14.63
CA GLN A 28 0.27 -1.70 -13.36
C GLN A 28 0.21 -0.18 -13.17
N GLU A 29 -0.98 0.35 -12.99
CA GLU A 29 -1.15 1.45 -12.03
C GLU A 29 -1.03 0.92 -10.58
N GLY A 30 -0.37 -0.22 -10.42
CA GLY A 30 0.04 -0.76 -9.15
C GLY A 30 1.20 0.05 -8.62
N SER A 31 0.96 0.80 -7.58
CA SER A 31 1.95 1.50 -6.78
C SER A 31 2.37 2.88 -7.27
N LYS A 32 1.46 3.75 -7.58
CA LYS A 32 1.68 5.16 -7.24
C LYS A 32 1.51 5.29 -5.73
N VAL A 33 2.61 4.97 -5.07
CA VAL A 33 2.96 5.30 -3.71
C VAL A 33 2.42 6.68 -3.35
N ALA A 34 1.89 6.76 -2.16
CA ALA A 34 1.65 7.93 -1.34
C ALA A 34 2.02 9.26 -1.99
N ASP A 35 1.03 10.04 -2.31
CA ASP A 35 1.16 11.43 -2.70
C ASP A 35 0.74 12.35 -1.55
N ALA A 36 0.92 13.65 -1.70
CA ALA A 36 0.52 14.63 -0.70
C ALA A 36 -1.00 14.61 -0.40
N ALA A 37 -1.83 14.07 -1.30
CA ALA A 37 -3.26 13.88 -1.06
C ALA A 37 -3.49 12.76 -0.04
N MET A 38 -2.74 11.66 -0.11
CA MET A 38 -2.81 10.60 0.90
C MET A 38 -2.45 11.12 2.30
N PHE A 39 -1.43 11.97 2.43
CA PHE A 39 -1.07 12.54 3.74
C PHE A 39 -2.24 13.30 4.38
N LYS A 40 -3.04 14.01 3.58
CA LYS A 40 -4.29 14.67 4.04
C LYS A 40 -5.36 13.65 4.44
N ASP A 41 -5.51 12.54 3.72
CA ASP A 41 -6.46 11.47 4.05
C ASP A 41 -6.18 10.86 5.43
N PHE A 42 -4.93 10.86 5.87
CA PHE A 42 -4.53 10.44 7.21
C PHE A 42 -4.63 11.56 8.27
N GLY A 43 -5.16 12.72 7.91
CA GLY A 43 -5.28 13.87 8.81
C GLY A 43 -3.94 14.55 9.12
N GLU A 44 -2.99 14.42 8.20
CA GLU A 44 -1.63 14.95 8.33
C GLU A 44 -0.92 14.43 9.60
N LYS A 45 0.08 15.13 10.12
CA LYS A 45 0.83 14.67 11.30
C LYS A 45 -0.08 14.51 12.54
N ALA A 46 -1.06 15.43 12.70
CA ALA A 46 -1.98 15.38 13.84
C ALA A 46 -2.91 14.13 13.80
N GLY A 47 -3.36 13.75 12.60
CA GLY A 47 -4.13 12.53 12.40
C GLY A 47 -3.29 11.27 12.62
N LEU A 48 -2.05 11.25 12.13
CA LEU A 48 -1.13 10.13 12.36
C LEU A 48 -0.86 9.90 13.85
N ILE A 49 -0.73 10.97 14.66
CA ILE A 49 -0.58 10.85 16.12
C ILE A 49 -1.78 10.12 16.72
N LYS A 50 -3.00 10.51 16.38
CA LYS A 50 -4.23 9.83 16.87
C LYS A 50 -4.30 8.37 16.43
N ILE A 51 -3.95 8.09 15.19
CA ILE A 51 -3.92 6.72 14.66
C ILE A 51 -2.91 5.89 15.45
N MET A 52 -1.71 6.41 15.74
CA MET A 52 -0.70 5.68 16.50
C MET A 52 -1.04 5.52 17.98
N ASP A 53 -1.80 6.44 18.56
CA ASP A 53 -2.35 6.28 19.92
C ASP A 53 -3.36 5.11 19.97
N ASP A 54 -4.31 5.07 19.05
CA ASP A 54 -5.28 4.00 18.95
C ASP A 54 -4.64 2.66 18.59
N PHE A 55 -3.66 2.68 17.70
CA PHE A 55 -2.87 1.50 17.33
C PHE A 55 -2.14 0.90 18.52
N MET A 56 -1.43 1.70 19.31
CA MET A 56 -0.74 1.24 20.51
C MET A 56 -1.72 0.62 21.53
N ILE A 57 -2.89 1.22 21.72
CA ILE A 57 -3.95 0.65 22.56
C ILE A 57 -4.37 -0.73 22.03
N GLY A 58 -4.53 -0.89 20.72
CA GLY A 58 -4.84 -2.18 20.09
C GLY A 58 -3.75 -3.21 20.30
N LEU A 59 -2.49 -2.84 20.05
CA LEU A 59 -1.33 -3.72 20.24
C LEU A 59 -1.19 -4.25 21.67
N LEU A 60 -1.51 -3.43 22.67
CA LEU A 60 -1.45 -3.81 24.09
C LEU A 60 -2.63 -4.68 24.54
N LYS A 61 -3.74 -4.68 23.81
CA LYS A 61 -4.90 -5.52 24.09
C LYS A 61 -4.84 -6.88 23.41
N ASP A 62 -4.18 -6.99 22.28
CA ASP A 62 -4.07 -8.23 21.52
C ASP A 62 -2.94 -9.10 22.09
N SER A 63 -3.27 -10.31 22.53
CA SER A 63 -2.30 -11.24 23.14
C SER A 63 -1.16 -11.63 22.18
N ARG A 64 -1.37 -11.54 20.86
CA ARG A 64 -0.36 -11.84 19.84
C ARG A 64 0.70 -10.74 19.70
N THR A 65 0.35 -9.49 20.01
CA THR A 65 1.24 -8.34 19.85
C THR A 65 1.72 -7.78 21.19
N LYS A 66 0.90 -7.86 22.25
CA LYS A 66 1.20 -7.30 23.57
C LYS A 66 2.61 -7.60 24.08
N PRO A 67 3.13 -8.85 24.02
CA PRO A 67 4.44 -9.15 24.58
C PRO A 67 5.61 -8.34 24.01
N PHE A 68 5.44 -7.80 22.80
CA PHE A 68 6.46 -7.00 22.11
C PHE A 68 6.38 -5.51 22.44
N PHE A 69 5.28 -5.04 23.02
CA PHE A 69 5.02 -3.63 23.24
C PHE A 69 4.81 -3.24 24.71
N GLU A 70 4.53 -4.17 25.62
CA GLU A 70 4.22 -3.85 27.01
C GLU A 70 5.42 -3.34 27.84
N ASN A 71 6.64 -3.73 27.47
CA ASN A 71 7.85 -3.43 28.21
C ASN A 71 8.82 -2.49 27.44
N VAL A 72 8.33 -1.76 26.44
CA VAL A 72 9.12 -0.79 25.68
C VAL A 72 8.67 0.64 25.96
N ASP A 73 9.51 1.62 25.61
CA ASP A 73 9.09 3.02 25.60
C ASP A 73 8.05 3.23 24.48
N GLN A 74 6.78 3.06 24.85
CA GLN A 74 5.66 3.12 23.92
C GLN A 74 5.52 4.51 23.26
N GLN A 75 5.84 5.57 24.00
CA GLN A 75 5.77 6.92 23.47
C GLN A 75 6.80 7.11 22.35
N ARG A 76 8.02 6.67 22.57
CA ARG A 76 9.07 6.69 21.56
C ARG A 76 8.72 5.83 20.34
N VAL A 77 8.14 4.64 20.54
CA VAL A 77 7.69 3.79 19.42
C VAL A 77 6.62 4.51 18.59
N LYS A 78 5.63 5.12 19.24
CA LYS A 78 4.59 5.90 18.52
C LYS A 78 5.18 7.05 17.71
N GLU A 79 6.09 7.82 18.28
CA GLU A 79 6.75 8.94 17.59
C GLU A 79 7.53 8.46 16.35
N GLN A 80 8.28 7.36 16.48
CA GLN A 80 9.00 6.76 15.34
C GLN A 80 8.05 6.27 14.25
N LEU A 81 6.93 5.67 14.60
CA LEU A 81 5.92 5.22 13.65
C LEU A 81 5.21 6.40 12.96
N VAL A 82 4.91 7.49 13.69
CA VAL A 82 4.38 8.72 13.12
C VAL A 82 5.34 9.29 12.08
N ASP A 83 6.61 9.42 12.40
CA ASP A 83 7.60 9.98 11.48
C ASP A 83 7.83 9.05 10.27
N GLN A 84 7.87 7.74 10.47
CA GLN A 84 8.01 6.78 9.39
C GLN A 84 6.82 6.83 8.41
N ILE A 85 5.59 6.79 8.92
CA ILE A 85 4.40 6.82 8.06
C ILE A 85 4.27 8.20 7.39
N CYS A 86 4.54 9.28 8.12
CA CYS A 86 4.54 10.62 7.57
C CYS A 86 5.53 10.75 6.38
N GLU A 87 6.75 10.24 6.51
CA GLU A 87 7.73 10.22 5.42
C GLU A 87 7.26 9.35 4.24
N ILE A 88 6.71 8.15 4.51
CA ILE A 88 6.11 7.29 3.50
C ILE A 88 5.02 8.04 2.74
N LEU A 89 4.17 8.78 3.42
CA LEU A 89 3.06 9.56 2.87
C LEU A 89 3.50 10.90 2.24
N LYS A 90 4.81 11.14 2.12
CA LYS A 90 5.39 12.39 1.58
C LYS A 90 4.99 13.64 2.39
N GLY A 91 4.72 13.45 3.67
CA GLY A 91 4.58 14.56 4.63
C GLY A 91 5.93 15.20 4.99
N PRO A 92 5.92 16.30 5.74
CA PRO A 92 7.12 17.08 6.10
C PRO A 92 7.86 16.47 7.30
N CYS A 93 8.10 15.16 7.29
CA CYS A 93 8.80 14.42 8.35
C CYS A 93 10.03 13.70 7.79
N GLU A 94 10.94 13.37 8.68
CA GLU A 94 12.13 12.57 8.40
C GLU A 94 12.20 11.43 9.41
N TYR A 95 12.18 10.18 8.94
CA TYR A 95 12.33 9.01 9.79
C TYR A 95 13.79 8.80 10.18
N LYS A 96 14.10 8.95 11.46
CA LYS A 96 15.44 8.75 12.04
C LYS A 96 15.53 7.47 12.88
N GLY A 97 14.57 6.60 12.76
CA GLY A 97 14.54 5.31 13.46
C GLY A 97 15.50 4.29 12.87
N GLY A 98 15.59 3.14 13.54
CA GLY A 98 16.42 2.02 13.12
C GLY A 98 15.95 1.35 11.84
N LYS A 99 16.86 0.71 11.12
CA LYS A 99 16.51 -0.17 10.00
C LYS A 99 15.71 -1.37 10.51
N MET A 100 14.71 -1.82 9.74
CA MET A 100 13.78 -2.88 10.16
C MET A 100 14.48 -4.16 10.60
N THR A 101 15.40 -4.69 9.82
CA THR A 101 16.07 -5.95 10.13
C THR A 101 16.80 -5.93 11.47
N PRO A 102 17.73 -4.99 11.77
CA PRO A 102 18.48 -5.04 13.04
C PRO A 102 17.58 -4.82 14.26
N ILE A 103 16.54 -3.98 14.19
CA ILE A 103 15.68 -3.71 15.36
C ILE A 103 14.68 -4.83 15.67
N HIS A 104 14.43 -5.74 14.71
CA HIS A 104 13.48 -6.85 14.87
C HIS A 104 14.16 -8.21 14.99
N LYS A 105 15.47 -8.31 14.72
CA LYS A 105 16.20 -9.56 14.59
C LYS A 105 16.05 -10.50 15.79
N GLU A 106 16.12 -9.96 17.00
CA GLU A 106 16.12 -10.75 18.24
C GLU A 106 14.70 -10.94 18.83
N LEU A 107 13.66 -10.40 18.18
CA LEU A 107 12.30 -10.47 18.70
C LEU A 107 11.60 -11.80 18.43
N GLY A 108 12.14 -12.65 17.54
CA GLY A 108 11.54 -13.93 17.23
C GLY A 108 10.16 -13.84 16.60
N LEU A 109 9.93 -12.80 15.80
CA LEU A 109 8.65 -12.54 15.15
C LEU A 109 8.35 -13.57 14.07
N ASN A 110 7.12 -14.05 14.04
CA ASN A 110 6.58 -14.93 13.02
C ASN A 110 5.49 -14.22 12.19
N ARG A 111 4.93 -14.95 11.23
CA ARG A 111 3.88 -14.41 10.33
C ARG A 111 2.61 -14.02 11.09
N GLU A 112 2.24 -14.76 12.12
CA GLU A 112 1.04 -14.47 12.91
C GLU A 112 1.16 -13.13 13.64
N HIS A 113 2.32 -12.87 14.26
CA HIS A 113 2.62 -11.60 14.92
C HIS A 113 2.57 -10.42 13.94
N PHE A 114 3.13 -10.60 12.74
CA PHE A 114 3.08 -9.58 11.69
C PHE A 114 1.65 -9.31 11.22
N ASN A 115 0.86 -10.35 10.98
CA ASN A 115 -0.53 -10.20 10.55
C ASN A 115 -1.37 -9.53 11.64
N ALA A 116 -1.19 -9.92 12.90
CA ALA A 116 -1.88 -9.29 14.02
C ALA A 116 -1.57 -7.78 14.13
N LEU A 117 -0.32 -7.40 13.91
CA LEU A 117 0.07 -5.99 13.86
C LEU A 117 -0.64 -5.26 12.72
N VAL A 118 -0.71 -5.84 11.54
CA VAL A 118 -1.44 -5.25 10.39
C VAL A 118 -2.93 -5.09 10.69
N GLU A 119 -3.57 -6.09 11.32
CA GLU A 119 -4.97 -6.02 11.75
C GLU A 119 -5.20 -4.84 12.71
N GLN A 120 -4.35 -4.68 13.71
CA GLN A 120 -4.48 -3.58 14.67
C GLN A 120 -4.28 -2.22 14.00
N LEU A 121 -3.38 -2.11 13.01
CA LEU A 121 -3.20 -0.88 12.24
C LEU A 121 -4.46 -0.56 11.40
N GLN A 122 -5.08 -1.56 10.78
CA GLN A 122 -6.33 -1.38 10.04
C GLN A 122 -7.44 -0.88 10.97
N PHE A 123 -7.63 -1.49 12.15
CA PHE A 123 -8.62 -1.03 13.13
C PHE A 123 -8.37 0.42 13.58
N ALA A 124 -7.11 0.81 13.79
CA ALA A 124 -6.78 2.17 14.16
C ALA A 124 -7.08 3.18 13.03
N MET A 125 -6.79 2.81 11.78
CA MET A 125 -7.12 3.64 10.62
C MET A 125 -8.64 3.76 10.41
N ASP A 126 -9.38 2.67 10.54
CA ASP A 126 -10.86 2.67 10.45
C ASP A 126 -11.48 3.58 11.51
N LYS A 127 -11.03 3.46 12.76
CA LYS A 127 -11.50 4.29 13.87
C LYS A 127 -11.26 5.78 13.64
N ASN A 128 -10.20 6.12 12.92
CA ASN A 128 -9.86 7.50 12.57
C ASN A 128 -10.40 7.94 11.19
N ASN A 129 -11.33 7.16 10.61
CA ASN A 129 -12.01 7.47 9.33
C ASN A 129 -11.06 7.67 8.14
N VAL A 130 -9.91 7.00 8.12
CA VAL A 130 -9.03 7.01 6.95
C VAL A 130 -9.73 6.31 5.79
N PRO A 131 -9.80 6.89 4.58
CA PRO A 131 -10.43 6.24 3.45
C PRO A 131 -9.80 4.87 3.14
N PHE A 132 -10.63 3.85 2.90
CA PHE A 132 -10.18 2.46 2.66
C PHE A 132 -9.14 2.36 1.52
N SER A 133 -9.32 3.14 0.45
CA SER A 133 -8.35 3.19 -0.65
C SER A 133 -6.97 3.67 -0.20
N SER A 134 -6.91 4.63 0.73
CA SER A 134 -5.67 5.18 1.27
C SER A 134 -5.02 4.23 2.27
N GLN A 135 -5.82 3.53 3.07
CA GLN A 135 -5.33 2.43 3.92
C GLN A 135 -4.64 1.34 3.08
N ASN A 136 -5.30 0.86 2.02
CA ASN A 136 -4.74 -0.18 1.15
C ASN A 136 -3.43 0.26 0.48
N LYS A 137 -3.34 1.51 0.06
CA LYS A 137 -2.09 2.05 -0.51
C LYS A 137 -0.96 2.07 0.51
N LEU A 138 -1.23 2.49 1.76
CA LEU A 138 -0.24 2.43 2.83
C LEU A 138 0.18 0.99 3.12
N LEU A 139 -0.78 0.08 3.28
CA LEU A 139 -0.49 -1.32 3.54
C LEU A 139 0.32 -1.97 2.42
N ALA A 140 0.09 -1.62 1.16
CA ALA A 140 0.89 -2.09 0.03
C ALA A 140 2.36 -1.66 0.10
N VAL A 141 2.65 -0.49 0.70
CA VAL A 141 4.03 -0.03 0.94
C VAL A 141 4.66 -0.75 2.13
N LEU A 142 3.88 -1.03 3.18
CA LEU A 142 4.39 -1.68 4.40
C LEU A 142 4.55 -3.20 4.25
N ALA A 143 3.71 -3.86 3.45
CA ALA A 143 3.70 -5.32 3.30
C ALA A 143 5.05 -5.94 2.91
N PRO A 144 5.88 -5.37 2.01
CA PRO A 144 7.20 -5.89 1.71
C PRO A 144 8.16 -5.93 2.90
N MET A 145 7.93 -5.10 3.95
CA MET A 145 8.76 -5.08 5.15
C MET A 145 8.65 -6.38 5.96
N HIS A 146 7.61 -7.20 5.71
CA HIS A 146 7.49 -8.54 6.28
C HIS A 146 8.80 -9.33 6.18
N ARG A 147 9.51 -9.24 5.05
CA ARG A 147 10.78 -9.97 4.82
C ARG A 147 11.92 -9.53 5.74
N ASN A 148 11.82 -8.33 6.29
CA ASN A 148 12.84 -7.73 7.16
C ASN A 148 12.47 -7.84 8.64
N ILE A 149 11.22 -8.19 8.94
CA ILE A 149 10.65 -8.19 10.30
C ILE A 149 10.45 -9.62 10.80
N VAL A 150 9.91 -10.51 9.96
CA VAL A 150 9.68 -11.92 10.32
C VAL A 150 11.00 -12.68 10.31
N THR A 151 11.32 -13.32 11.44
CA THR A 151 12.59 -14.00 11.69
C THR A 151 12.44 -15.50 11.99
N LYS A 152 11.17 -15.99 12.06
CA LYS A 152 10.82 -17.41 12.29
C LYS A 152 9.81 -17.91 11.27
#